data_8323a07ad2810045349c134e20e092de
#
_entry.id   8323a07ad2810045349c134e20e092de
#
_cell.length_a   1.000
_cell.length_b   1.000
_cell.length_c   1.000
_cell.angle_alpha   90.00
_cell.angle_beta   90.00
_cell.angle_gamma   90.00
#
_symmetry.space_group_name_H-M   'P 1'
#
loop_
_entity.id
_entity.type
_entity.pdbx_description
1 polymer ?
#
loop_
_entity_poly.entity_id
_entity_poly.type
_entity_poly.pdbx_seq_one_letter_code
_entity_poly.pdbx_strand_id
1 'polypeptide(L)'
;MKYTGLLLLFIALATSGCGMWSSTKRYTKETWESTREYIDPNPTIETDSYQFENPNQEKLAKLFTPVDGPLTSLARYIDDMDSMPDPDWMDLLLTRFPWVHRVLVTDQDGTIVVMQPEIPVKRIDKPLRFEGVWRATSLVTVVDYSDLGPELYIARPYFSDVDFNGLIAVGFDPRALLSLSPSPKDLIIIHPGGGVWTRGADVDKDGLLALPWEEMLKDKVQGQVKVGEKHYTWLAKYIGNDQYVYATESVDPKAGESFLWFF
;
A
#
# COMPACT_ATOMS: atom_id res chain seq x y z
N MET A 1 37.25 42.21 50.96
CA MET A 1 37.69 41.24 49.96
C MET A 1 36.88 39.91 49.89
N LYS A 2 35.62 39.87 50.32
CA LYS A 2 34.82 38.61 50.30
C LYS A 2 33.74 38.54 49.23
N TYR A 3 33.52 39.61 48.42
CA TYR A 3 32.45 39.65 47.37
C TYR A 3 32.96 39.68 45.96
N THR A 4 34.26 39.87 45.72
CA THR A 4 34.85 39.85 44.36
C THR A 4 34.88 38.46 43.73
N GLY A 5 34.96 37.39 44.51
CA GLY A 5 34.93 36.00 44.01
C GLY A 5 33.53 35.57 43.54
N LEU A 6 32.48 36.07 44.18
CA LEU A 6 31.09 35.71 43.81
C LEU A 6 30.64 36.37 42.52
N LEU A 7 31.15 37.60 42.24
CA LEU A 7 30.83 38.31 40.98
C LEU A 7 31.49 37.66 39.77
N LEU A 8 32.72 37.15 39.90
CA LEU A 8 33.42 36.44 38.83
C LEU A 8 32.76 35.08 38.48
N LEU A 9 32.19 34.41 39.51
CA LEU A 9 31.47 33.14 39.28
C LEU A 9 30.19 33.35 38.51
N PHE A 10 29.47 34.45 38.74
CA PHE A 10 28.23 34.79 38.01
C PHE A 10 28.50 35.17 36.56
N ILE A 11 29.62 35.84 36.25
CA ILE A 11 30.00 36.22 34.87
C ILE A 11 30.41 34.98 34.07
N ALA A 12 31.11 34.01 34.69
CA ALA A 12 31.50 32.75 34.01
C ALA A 12 30.30 31.86 33.68
N LEU A 13 29.24 31.86 34.48
CA LEU A 13 27.99 31.13 34.19
C LEU A 13 27.14 31.78 33.10
N ALA A 14 27.22 33.11 32.93
CA ALA A 14 26.44 33.83 31.92
C ALA A 14 27.01 33.67 30.49
N THR A 15 28.33 33.43 30.33
CA THR A 15 28.97 33.31 29.02
C THR A 15 28.93 31.91 28.45
N SER A 16 28.68 30.86 29.24
CA SER A 16 28.55 29.49 28.76
C SER A 16 27.13 29.11 28.24
N GLY A 17 26.13 30.00 28.46
CA GLY A 17 24.74 29.73 28.15
C GLY A 17 24.34 29.86 26.69
N CYS A 18 25.03 30.66 25.87
CA CYS A 18 24.61 30.95 24.51
C CYS A 18 24.87 29.82 23.51
N GLY A 19 25.87 28.97 23.72
CA GLY A 19 26.17 27.84 22.82
C GLY A 19 25.23 26.64 23.02
N MET A 20 24.81 26.41 24.27
CA MET A 20 23.97 25.28 24.63
C MET A 20 22.50 25.48 24.19
N TRP A 21 22.02 26.73 24.16
CA TRP A 21 20.66 27.03 23.69
C TRP A 21 20.49 26.83 22.19
N SER A 22 21.48 27.16 21.38
CA SER A 22 21.43 26.94 19.92
C SER A 22 21.50 25.46 19.55
N SER A 23 22.31 24.68 20.28
CA SER A 23 22.38 23.22 20.10
C SER A 23 21.08 22.51 20.51
N THR A 24 20.48 22.95 21.63
CA THR A 24 19.20 22.40 22.10
C THR A 24 18.04 22.73 21.13
N LYS A 25 18.00 23.95 20.57
CA LYS A 25 17.00 24.31 19.55
C LYS A 25 17.16 23.50 18.26
N ARG A 26 18.38 23.22 17.84
CA ARG A 26 18.62 22.38 16.66
C ARG A 26 18.20 20.94 16.91
N TYR A 27 18.59 20.39 18.08
CA TYR A 27 18.23 19.01 18.46
C TYR A 27 16.72 18.81 18.62
N THR A 28 16.01 19.77 19.24
CA THR A 28 14.55 19.70 19.36
C THR A 28 13.85 19.88 18.03
N LYS A 29 14.38 20.67 17.10
CA LYS A 29 13.81 20.84 15.78
C LYS A 29 13.98 19.57 14.92
N GLU A 30 15.17 18.99 14.90
CA GLU A 30 15.46 17.73 14.19
C GLU A 30 14.66 16.56 14.77
N THR A 31 14.52 16.47 16.10
CA THR A 31 13.72 15.44 16.77
C THR A 31 12.23 15.65 16.50
N TRP A 32 11.74 16.90 16.45
CA TRP A 32 10.35 17.21 16.13
C TRP A 32 10.02 16.94 14.67
N GLU A 33 10.91 17.29 13.73
CA GLU A 33 10.74 16.98 12.32
C GLU A 33 10.72 15.46 12.09
N SER A 34 11.64 14.70 12.70
CA SER A 34 11.66 13.24 12.62
C SER A 34 10.45 12.58 13.29
N THR A 35 9.98 13.15 14.41
CA THR A 35 8.78 12.66 15.12
C THR A 35 7.51 13.00 14.33
N ARG A 36 7.45 14.15 13.65
CA ARG A 36 6.33 14.54 12.79
C ARG A 36 6.27 13.68 11.54
N GLU A 37 7.40 13.33 10.96
CA GLU A 37 7.51 12.42 9.82
C GLU A 37 7.03 11.00 10.19
N TYR A 38 7.27 10.58 11.46
CA TYR A 38 6.79 9.29 11.98
C TYR A 38 5.29 9.32 12.39
N ILE A 39 4.76 10.50 12.76
CA ILE A 39 3.35 10.68 13.20
C ILE A 39 2.44 11.10 12.02
N ASP A 40 2.98 11.52 10.87
CA ASP A 40 2.16 11.81 9.70
C ASP A 40 1.66 10.50 9.08
N PRO A 41 0.40 10.09 9.34
CA PRO A 41 -0.11 8.81 8.86
C PRO A 41 -0.34 8.80 7.33
N ASN A 42 -0.04 9.88 6.66
CA ASN A 42 -0.26 10.04 5.23
C ASN A 42 0.91 10.81 4.59
N PRO A 43 2.11 10.20 4.48
CA PRO A 43 3.20 10.85 3.76
C PRO A 43 2.74 11.09 2.32
N THR A 44 2.38 12.33 2.03
CA THR A 44 2.11 12.76 0.66
C THR A 44 3.46 12.77 -0.06
N ILE A 45 3.67 11.79 -0.92
CA ILE A 45 4.82 11.83 -1.83
C ILE A 45 4.54 12.97 -2.80
N GLU A 46 5.24 14.09 -2.62
CA GLU A 46 5.22 15.19 -3.59
C GLU A 46 5.94 14.71 -4.86
N THR A 47 5.19 14.09 -5.75
CA THR A 47 5.70 13.62 -7.05
C THR A 47 6.14 14.78 -7.94
N ASP A 48 5.64 15.98 -7.69
CA ASP A 48 5.98 17.18 -8.48
C ASP A 48 7.42 17.68 -8.25
N SER A 49 8.04 17.30 -7.13
CA SER A 49 9.44 17.64 -6.83
C SER A 49 10.45 16.60 -7.34
N TYR A 50 9.99 15.40 -7.69
CA TYR A 50 10.84 14.32 -8.19
C TYR A 50 10.92 14.37 -9.72
N GLN A 51 12.09 14.62 -10.26
CA GLN A 51 12.33 14.55 -11.70
C GLN A 51 12.58 13.09 -12.11
N PHE A 52 11.59 12.49 -12.74
CA PHE A 52 11.75 11.17 -13.34
C PHE A 52 12.60 11.27 -14.59
N GLU A 53 13.64 10.47 -14.70
CA GLU A 53 14.45 10.35 -15.92
C GLU A 53 13.64 9.72 -17.08
N ASN A 54 12.64 8.90 -16.75
CA ASN A 54 11.82 8.17 -17.72
C ASN A 54 10.34 8.61 -17.64
N PRO A 55 9.79 9.21 -18.71
CA PRO A 55 8.40 9.67 -18.74
C PRO A 55 7.36 8.55 -18.56
N ASN A 56 7.70 7.30 -18.90
CA ASN A 56 6.83 6.17 -18.67
C ASN A 56 6.72 5.82 -17.18
N GLN A 57 7.82 5.97 -16.43
CA GLN A 57 7.81 5.81 -14.97
C GLN A 57 7.02 6.94 -14.30
N GLU A 58 7.19 8.17 -14.76
CA GLU A 58 6.42 9.31 -14.29
C GLU A 58 4.91 9.10 -14.50
N LYS A 59 4.51 8.65 -15.70
CA LYS A 59 3.12 8.29 -16.00
C LYS A 59 2.59 7.26 -15.00
N LEU A 60 3.33 6.17 -14.80
CA LEU A 60 2.93 5.11 -13.87
C LEU A 60 2.83 5.63 -12.43
N ALA A 61 3.79 6.43 -11.95
CA ALA A 61 3.77 7.02 -10.62
C ALA A 61 2.53 7.91 -10.39
N LYS A 62 2.19 8.77 -11.35
CA LYS A 62 0.99 9.62 -11.29
C LYS A 62 -0.32 8.81 -11.22
N LEU A 63 -0.37 7.69 -11.92
CA LEU A 63 -1.54 6.80 -11.92
C LEU A 63 -1.63 5.98 -10.61
N PHE A 64 -0.51 5.51 -10.11
CA PHE A 64 -0.41 4.59 -8.99
C PHE A 64 -0.56 5.27 -7.62
N THR A 65 0.08 6.43 -7.41
CA THR A 65 0.13 7.10 -6.10
C THR A 65 -1.24 7.34 -5.46
N PRO A 66 -2.27 7.82 -6.18
CA PRO A 66 -3.60 8.01 -5.61
C PRO A 66 -4.33 6.71 -5.23
N VAL A 67 -3.89 5.58 -5.76
CA VAL A 67 -4.42 4.24 -5.46
C VAL A 67 -3.70 3.63 -4.26
N ASP A 68 -2.41 3.82 -4.17
CA ASP A 68 -1.56 3.24 -3.14
C ASP A 68 -1.81 3.82 -1.74
N GLY A 69 -1.98 5.12 -1.63
CA GLY A 69 -2.23 5.80 -0.36
C GLY A 69 -3.43 5.24 0.42
N PRO A 70 -4.63 5.22 -0.18
CA PRO A 70 -5.82 4.61 0.44
C PRO A 70 -5.66 3.13 0.77
N LEU A 71 -5.01 2.35 -0.09
CA LEU A 71 -4.76 0.93 0.15
C LEU A 71 -3.81 0.71 1.35
N THR A 72 -2.74 1.49 1.43
CA THR A 72 -1.82 1.48 2.56
C THR A 72 -2.52 1.92 3.86
N SER A 73 -3.41 2.91 3.78
CA SER A 73 -4.20 3.37 4.92
C SER A 73 -5.18 2.30 5.40
N LEU A 74 -5.83 1.56 4.50
CA LEU A 74 -6.68 0.42 4.86
C LEU A 74 -5.85 -0.68 5.53
N ALA A 75 -4.71 -1.05 4.95
CA ALA A 75 -3.84 -2.08 5.50
C ALA A 75 -3.43 -1.75 6.94
N ARG A 76 -3.00 -0.52 7.21
CA ARG A 76 -2.68 -0.06 8.58
C ARG A 76 -3.88 -0.10 9.51
N TYR A 77 -5.04 0.34 9.03
CA TYR A 77 -6.27 0.38 9.83
C TYR A 77 -6.71 -1.01 10.29
N ILE A 78 -6.50 -2.02 9.44
CA ILE A 78 -6.75 -3.42 9.79
C ILE A 78 -5.64 -3.95 10.71
N ASP A 79 -4.39 -3.57 10.45
CA ASP A 79 -3.23 -4.06 11.18
C ASP A 79 -3.19 -3.59 12.65
N ASP A 80 -3.84 -2.49 12.95
CA ASP A 80 -3.99 -1.95 14.31
C ASP A 80 -5.03 -2.70 15.17
N MET A 81 -5.79 -3.67 14.58
CA MET A 81 -6.83 -4.42 15.29
C MET A 81 -6.27 -5.67 15.96
N ASP A 82 -6.24 -5.70 17.29
CA ASP A 82 -5.75 -6.83 18.08
C ASP A 82 -6.84 -7.74 18.64
N SER A 83 -8.10 -7.31 18.57
CA SER A 83 -9.25 -8.03 19.11
C SER A 83 -10.37 -8.14 18.09
N MET A 84 -11.40 -8.95 18.40
CA MET A 84 -12.59 -9.03 17.57
C MET A 84 -13.23 -7.64 17.41
N PRO A 85 -13.43 -7.16 16.18
CA PRO A 85 -14.05 -5.86 15.94
C PRO A 85 -15.54 -5.88 16.32
N ASP A 86 -16.01 -4.77 16.86
CA ASP A 86 -17.43 -4.55 17.07
C ASP A 86 -18.13 -4.07 15.76
N PRO A 87 -19.47 -4.14 15.70
CA PRO A 87 -20.21 -3.68 14.52
C PRO A 87 -19.97 -2.20 14.17
N ASP A 88 -19.80 -1.33 15.17
CA ASP A 88 -19.59 0.11 14.96
C ASP A 88 -18.24 0.36 14.25
N TRP A 89 -17.21 -0.41 14.62
CA TRP A 89 -15.90 -0.36 13.93
C TRP A 89 -16.02 -0.82 12.47
N MET A 90 -16.80 -1.88 12.19
CA MET A 90 -17.02 -2.36 10.82
C MET A 90 -17.73 -1.32 9.96
N ASP A 91 -18.76 -0.67 10.49
CA ASP A 91 -19.51 0.39 9.81
C ASP A 91 -18.62 1.63 9.56
N LEU A 92 -17.77 1.97 10.54
CA LEU A 92 -16.80 3.04 10.39
C LEU A 92 -15.77 2.72 9.30
N LEU A 93 -15.27 1.47 9.22
CA LEU A 93 -14.36 1.04 8.17
C LEU A 93 -15.01 1.18 6.79
N LEU A 94 -16.23 0.68 6.61
CA LEU A 94 -16.96 0.78 5.34
C LEU A 94 -17.25 2.24 4.95
N THR A 95 -17.50 3.10 5.92
CA THR A 95 -17.68 4.55 5.70
C THR A 95 -16.37 5.21 5.29
N ARG A 96 -15.28 4.87 5.96
CA ARG A 96 -13.94 5.45 5.71
C ARG A 96 -13.35 5.01 4.38
N PHE A 97 -13.61 3.77 3.98
CA PHE A 97 -13.10 3.17 2.75
C PHE A 97 -14.25 2.73 1.83
N PRO A 98 -14.93 3.66 1.14
CA PRO A 98 -16.17 3.36 0.39
C PRO A 98 -15.96 2.43 -0.83
N TRP A 99 -14.71 2.12 -1.18
CA TRP A 99 -14.37 1.13 -2.20
C TRP A 99 -14.25 -0.30 -1.63
N VAL A 100 -14.24 -0.43 -0.29
CA VAL A 100 -14.41 -1.71 0.40
C VAL A 100 -15.90 -2.06 0.42
N HIS A 101 -16.23 -3.30 0.10
CA HIS A 101 -17.63 -3.71 0.04
C HIS A 101 -18.03 -4.71 1.12
N ARG A 102 -17.07 -5.20 1.92
CA ARG A 102 -17.33 -6.22 2.94
C ARG A 102 -16.24 -6.26 3.98
N VAL A 103 -16.68 -6.49 5.21
CA VAL A 103 -15.84 -6.90 6.34
C VAL A 103 -16.40 -8.18 6.90
N LEU A 104 -15.57 -9.16 7.20
CA LEU A 104 -15.99 -10.40 7.83
C LEU A 104 -15.01 -10.81 8.93
N VAL A 105 -15.54 -11.49 9.93
CA VAL A 105 -14.77 -12.12 11.01
C VAL A 105 -15.07 -13.60 11.00
N THR A 106 -14.04 -14.40 11.09
CA THR A 106 -14.18 -15.85 11.22
C THR A 106 -13.79 -16.30 12.62
N ASP A 107 -14.24 -17.50 12.99
CA ASP A 107 -13.68 -18.25 14.11
C ASP A 107 -12.38 -18.98 13.72
N GLN A 108 -11.86 -19.79 14.64
CA GLN A 108 -10.65 -20.60 14.46
C GLN A 108 -10.74 -21.60 13.30
N ASP A 109 -11.94 -22.06 12.99
CA ASP A 109 -12.22 -23.04 11.94
C ASP A 109 -12.47 -22.38 10.57
N GLY A 110 -12.45 -21.03 10.52
CA GLY A 110 -12.72 -20.26 9.31
C GLY A 110 -14.21 -20.08 9.03
N THR A 111 -15.10 -20.40 9.99
CA THR A 111 -16.53 -20.12 9.88
C THR A 111 -16.79 -18.64 10.10
N ILE A 112 -17.56 -18.01 9.21
CA ILE A 112 -17.91 -16.60 9.34
C ILE A 112 -18.87 -16.44 10.51
N VAL A 113 -18.44 -15.70 11.54
CA VAL A 113 -19.24 -15.41 12.75
C VAL A 113 -19.92 -14.05 12.68
N VAL A 114 -19.30 -13.09 11.99
CA VAL A 114 -19.86 -11.76 11.75
C VAL A 114 -19.48 -11.32 10.33
N MET A 115 -20.41 -10.64 9.66
CA MET A 115 -20.15 -10.04 8.34
C MET A 115 -20.96 -8.76 8.20
N GLN A 116 -20.32 -7.75 7.63
CA GLN A 116 -20.95 -6.47 7.30
C GLN A 116 -20.66 -6.12 5.83
N PRO A 117 -21.66 -5.83 4.99
CA PRO A 117 -23.10 -5.93 5.29
C PRO A 117 -23.56 -7.38 5.48
N GLU A 118 -24.59 -7.61 6.30
CA GLU A 118 -25.15 -8.94 6.58
C GLU A 118 -25.62 -9.65 5.30
N ILE A 119 -26.13 -8.88 4.34
CA ILE A 119 -26.56 -9.39 3.03
C ILE A 119 -25.60 -8.84 1.96
N PRO A 120 -24.56 -9.61 1.58
CA PRO A 120 -23.62 -9.18 0.57
C PRO A 120 -24.22 -9.25 -0.83
N VAL A 121 -23.83 -8.31 -1.71
CA VAL A 121 -24.22 -8.33 -3.13
C VAL A 121 -23.69 -9.58 -3.83
N LYS A 122 -22.45 -9.97 -3.48
CA LYS A 122 -21.80 -11.18 -3.98
C LYS A 122 -21.69 -12.19 -2.85
N ARG A 123 -22.17 -13.40 -3.07
CA ARG A 123 -22.04 -14.50 -2.09
C ARG A 123 -20.62 -15.06 -2.11
N ILE A 124 -20.16 -15.55 -0.98
CA ILE A 124 -18.94 -16.35 -0.87
C ILE A 124 -19.39 -17.80 -1.08
N ASP A 125 -19.20 -18.32 -2.29
CA ASP A 125 -19.65 -19.66 -2.66
C ASP A 125 -18.65 -20.75 -2.27
N LYS A 126 -17.41 -20.37 -2.00
CA LYS A 126 -16.33 -21.27 -1.61
C LYS A 126 -15.62 -20.72 -0.37
N PRO A 127 -15.16 -21.61 0.54
CA PRO A 127 -14.37 -21.17 1.67
C PRO A 127 -13.15 -20.38 1.22
N LEU A 128 -12.96 -19.18 1.78
CA LEU A 128 -11.73 -18.42 1.58
C LEU A 128 -10.60 -19.16 2.31
N ARG A 129 -9.55 -19.46 1.57
CA ARG A 129 -8.40 -20.21 2.11
C ARG A 129 -7.28 -19.26 2.47
N PHE A 130 -7.11 -19.05 3.76
CA PHE A 130 -6.00 -18.30 4.33
C PHE A 130 -4.98 -19.27 4.91
N GLU A 131 -4.29 -20.03 4.07
CA GLU A 131 -3.35 -21.06 4.51
C GLU A 131 -2.18 -20.46 5.29
N GLY A 132 -1.92 -21.00 6.48
CA GLY A 132 -0.81 -20.57 7.33
C GLY A 132 -1.00 -19.24 8.06
N VAL A 133 -2.13 -18.57 7.92
CA VAL A 133 -2.41 -17.24 8.49
C VAL A 133 -2.30 -17.20 10.00
N TRP A 134 -2.65 -18.27 10.70
CA TRP A 134 -2.53 -18.38 12.16
C TRP A 134 -1.06 -18.27 12.65
N ARG A 135 -0.08 -18.41 11.75
CA ARG A 135 1.35 -18.19 12.02
C ARG A 135 1.82 -16.81 11.55
N ALA A 136 0.99 -16.09 10.81
CA ALA A 136 1.38 -14.81 10.27
C ALA A 136 1.31 -13.74 11.36
N THR A 137 2.35 -12.95 11.45
CA THR A 137 2.37 -11.72 12.26
C THR A 137 2.01 -10.49 11.43
N SER A 138 1.74 -10.68 10.15
CA SER A 138 1.44 -9.64 9.18
C SER A 138 0.17 -9.95 8.41
N LEU A 139 -0.34 -8.95 7.71
CA LEU A 139 -1.47 -9.10 6.81
C LEU A 139 -1.21 -10.15 5.73
N VAL A 140 -2.23 -10.91 5.40
CA VAL A 140 -2.23 -11.86 4.29
C VAL A 140 -3.31 -11.49 3.29
N THR A 141 -3.10 -11.87 2.03
CA THR A 141 -4.06 -11.63 0.96
C THR A 141 -4.56 -12.91 0.35
N VAL A 142 -5.82 -12.89 -0.10
CA VAL A 142 -6.43 -13.98 -0.86
C VAL A 142 -7.24 -13.38 -2.00
N VAL A 143 -7.11 -13.96 -3.20
CA VAL A 143 -7.96 -13.61 -4.34
C VAL A 143 -9.05 -14.65 -4.46
N ASP A 144 -10.32 -14.21 -4.38
CA ASP A 144 -11.48 -15.03 -4.65
C ASP A 144 -11.92 -14.89 -6.10
N TYR A 145 -11.83 -15.97 -6.86
CA TYR A 145 -12.23 -16.04 -8.27
C TYR A 145 -13.67 -16.50 -8.37
N SER A 146 -14.57 -15.58 -8.67
CA SER A 146 -15.98 -15.88 -8.91
C SER A 146 -16.45 -15.39 -10.28
N ASP A 147 -17.65 -15.76 -10.65
CA ASP A 147 -18.28 -15.40 -11.93
C ASP A 147 -18.47 -13.88 -12.11
N LEU A 148 -18.55 -13.12 -11.01
CA LEU A 148 -18.62 -11.66 -11.02
C LEU A 148 -17.25 -10.97 -11.14
N GLY A 149 -16.19 -11.76 -11.25
CA GLY A 149 -14.80 -11.32 -11.32
C GLY A 149 -14.06 -11.51 -10.01
N PRO A 150 -12.72 -11.45 -10.07
CA PRO A 150 -11.88 -11.67 -8.90
C PRO A 150 -12.02 -10.54 -7.88
N GLU A 151 -12.13 -10.89 -6.61
CA GLU A 151 -12.11 -10.00 -5.45
C GLU A 151 -10.85 -10.23 -4.65
N LEU A 152 -10.33 -9.17 -4.05
CA LEU A 152 -9.18 -9.24 -3.16
C LEU A 152 -9.65 -9.13 -1.71
N TYR A 153 -9.17 -10.05 -0.88
CA TYR A 153 -9.34 -10.03 0.56
C TYR A 153 -8.00 -9.78 1.22
N ILE A 154 -7.96 -8.84 2.14
CA ILE A 154 -6.84 -8.62 3.06
C ILE A 154 -7.30 -9.09 4.42
N ALA A 155 -6.54 -9.96 5.05
CA ALA A 155 -6.90 -10.52 6.34
C ALA A 155 -5.77 -10.42 7.35
N ARG A 156 -6.16 -10.36 8.63
CA ARG A 156 -5.29 -10.40 9.78
C ARG A 156 -5.82 -11.41 10.79
N PRO A 157 -4.95 -12.23 11.41
CA PRO A 157 -5.34 -13.04 12.56
C PRO A 157 -5.57 -12.15 13.77
N TYR A 158 -6.57 -12.50 14.61
CA TYR A 158 -6.75 -11.90 15.92
C TYR A 158 -6.65 -12.95 17.01
N PHE A 159 -6.17 -12.51 18.16
CA PHE A 159 -5.82 -13.38 19.27
C PHE A 159 -6.53 -12.92 20.55
N SER A 160 -6.75 -13.87 21.47
CA SER A 160 -7.05 -13.57 22.87
C SER A 160 -5.88 -14.09 23.68
N ASP A 161 -5.12 -13.18 24.24
CA ASP A 161 -3.79 -13.45 24.83
C ASP A 161 -2.84 -14.08 23.78
N VAL A 162 -2.62 -15.39 23.85
CA VAL A 162 -1.76 -16.14 22.92
C VAL A 162 -2.53 -17.10 22.01
N ASP A 163 -3.83 -17.22 22.23
CA ASP A 163 -4.68 -18.17 21.50
C ASP A 163 -5.24 -17.52 20.23
N PHE A 164 -5.04 -18.19 19.09
CA PHE A 164 -5.63 -17.79 17.82
C PHE A 164 -7.15 -17.96 17.88
N ASN A 165 -7.90 -16.88 17.66
CA ASN A 165 -9.37 -16.89 17.71
C ASN A 165 -10.03 -16.85 16.34
N GLY A 166 -9.33 -16.40 15.32
CA GLY A 166 -9.88 -16.33 13.97
C GLY A 166 -9.24 -15.22 13.14
N LEU A 167 -9.95 -14.79 12.10
CA LEU A 167 -9.48 -13.80 11.15
C LEU A 167 -10.44 -12.62 11.05
N ILE A 168 -9.87 -11.43 10.91
CA ILE A 168 -10.56 -10.24 10.42
C ILE A 168 -10.18 -10.11 8.97
N ALA A 169 -11.13 -10.14 8.04
CA ALA A 169 -10.87 -10.01 6.61
C ALA A 169 -11.74 -8.92 5.98
N VAL A 170 -11.13 -8.17 5.08
CA VAL A 170 -11.75 -7.06 4.36
C VAL A 170 -11.69 -7.36 2.87
N GLY A 171 -12.84 -7.36 2.22
CA GLY A 171 -13.00 -7.69 0.80
C GLY A 171 -13.32 -6.47 -0.05
N PHE A 172 -12.68 -6.38 -1.22
CA PHE A 172 -12.93 -5.35 -2.21
C PHE A 172 -12.63 -5.82 -3.63
N ASP A 173 -13.26 -5.16 -4.59
CA ASP A 173 -12.91 -5.30 -6.00
C ASP A 173 -11.81 -4.28 -6.35
N PRO A 174 -10.60 -4.68 -6.74
CA PRO A 174 -9.56 -3.76 -7.15
C PRO A 174 -9.97 -2.80 -8.28
N ARG A 175 -11.00 -3.12 -9.07
CA ARG A 175 -11.55 -2.19 -10.07
C ARG A 175 -12.23 -0.97 -9.44
N ALA A 176 -12.77 -1.12 -8.21
CA ALA A 176 -13.28 0.02 -7.46
C ALA A 176 -12.13 0.92 -6.99
N LEU A 177 -11.04 0.31 -6.53
CA LEU A 177 -9.82 1.02 -6.11
C LEU A 177 -9.17 1.77 -7.29
N LEU A 178 -9.17 1.19 -8.50
CA LEU A 178 -8.68 1.86 -9.71
C LEU A 178 -9.38 3.21 -9.99
N SER A 179 -10.62 3.40 -9.52
CA SER A 179 -11.33 4.68 -9.70
C SER A 179 -10.68 5.87 -9.01
N LEU A 180 -9.76 5.63 -8.09
CA LEU A 180 -8.99 6.67 -7.41
C LEU A 180 -7.84 7.20 -8.28
N SER A 181 -7.45 6.45 -9.32
CA SER A 181 -6.45 6.91 -10.29
C SER A 181 -7.01 8.05 -11.15
N PRO A 182 -6.19 9.05 -11.52
CA PRO A 182 -6.62 10.13 -12.42
C PRO A 182 -7.01 9.63 -13.83
N SER A 183 -6.50 8.46 -14.24
CA SER A 183 -6.94 7.78 -15.46
C SER A 183 -7.13 6.28 -15.18
N PRO A 184 -8.31 5.88 -14.67
CA PRO A 184 -8.59 4.50 -14.25
C PRO A 184 -8.45 3.44 -15.36
N LYS A 185 -8.56 3.85 -16.63
CA LYS A 185 -8.43 2.96 -17.80
C LYS A 185 -6.97 2.62 -18.11
N ASP A 186 -6.05 3.48 -17.70
CA ASP A 186 -4.63 3.35 -18.04
C ASP A 186 -3.85 2.59 -16.96
N LEU A 187 -4.42 2.40 -15.76
CA LEU A 187 -3.80 1.64 -14.70
C LEU A 187 -4.32 0.21 -14.68
N ILE A 188 -3.40 -0.74 -14.55
CA ILE A 188 -3.65 -2.18 -14.48
C ILE A 188 -3.06 -2.68 -13.17
N ILE A 189 -3.81 -3.50 -12.43
CA ILE A 189 -3.32 -4.25 -11.27
C ILE A 189 -3.25 -5.71 -11.67
N ILE A 190 -2.13 -6.37 -11.41
CA ILE A 190 -1.89 -7.78 -11.75
C ILE A 190 -1.48 -8.50 -10.48
N HIS A 191 -2.14 -9.60 -10.19
CA HIS A 191 -1.68 -10.59 -9.21
C HIS A 191 -1.07 -11.76 -9.98
N PRO A 192 0.21 -12.08 -9.81
CA PRO A 192 0.90 -13.14 -10.55
C PRO A 192 0.21 -14.50 -10.47
N GLY A 193 -0.47 -14.77 -9.37
CA GLY A 193 -1.25 -15.99 -9.15
C GLY A 193 -2.56 -16.09 -9.93
N GLY A 194 -2.90 -15.13 -10.82
CA GLY A 194 -3.99 -15.29 -11.77
C GLY A 194 -5.02 -14.14 -11.84
N GLY A 195 -4.80 -12.98 -11.22
CA GLY A 195 -5.74 -11.85 -11.27
C GLY A 195 -5.24 -10.68 -12.12
N VAL A 196 -6.08 -10.16 -13.02
CA VAL A 196 -5.86 -8.88 -13.73
C VAL A 196 -7.08 -8.00 -13.59
N TRP A 197 -6.90 -6.84 -12.96
CA TRP A 197 -7.92 -5.83 -12.81
C TRP A 197 -7.58 -4.60 -13.64
N THR A 198 -8.48 -4.22 -14.49
CA THR A 198 -8.37 -3.04 -15.36
C THR A 198 -9.75 -2.52 -15.71
N ARG A 199 -9.83 -1.23 -16.00
CA ARG A 199 -10.99 -0.59 -16.63
C ARG A 199 -10.78 -0.30 -18.12
N GLY A 200 -9.58 -0.59 -18.64
CA GLY A 200 -9.26 -0.50 -20.06
C GLY A 200 -9.88 -1.67 -20.83
N ALA A 201 -10.54 -1.38 -21.98
CA ALA A 201 -11.17 -2.39 -22.80
C ALA A 201 -10.16 -3.21 -23.63
N ASP A 202 -9.04 -2.58 -24.02
CA ASP A 202 -8.08 -3.14 -24.98
C ASP A 202 -6.82 -3.72 -24.30
N VAL A 203 -6.96 -4.20 -23.06
CA VAL A 203 -5.87 -4.82 -22.31
C VAL A 203 -5.86 -6.32 -22.54
N ASP A 204 -4.76 -6.84 -23.05
CA ASP A 204 -4.52 -8.29 -23.18
C ASP A 204 -4.21 -8.89 -21.81
N LYS A 205 -5.27 -9.29 -21.09
CA LYS A 205 -5.16 -9.85 -19.73
C LYS A 205 -4.43 -11.19 -19.73
N ASP A 206 -4.70 -12.03 -20.71
CA ASP A 206 -4.11 -13.37 -20.81
C ASP A 206 -2.62 -13.27 -21.15
N GLY A 207 -2.25 -12.37 -22.05
CA GLY A 207 -0.85 -12.08 -22.34
C GLY A 207 -0.08 -11.52 -21.16
N LEU A 208 -0.71 -10.65 -20.34
CA LEU A 208 -0.10 -10.14 -19.12
C LEU A 208 0.08 -11.23 -18.06
N LEU A 209 -0.89 -12.16 -17.91
CA LEU A 209 -0.79 -13.27 -16.96
C LEU A 209 0.22 -14.33 -17.41
N ALA A 210 0.42 -14.49 -18.71
CA ALA A 210 1.38 -15.46 -19.26
C ALA A 210 2.85 -15.05 -19.06
N LEU A 211 3.13 -13.83 -18.61
CA LEU A 211 4.50 -13.39 -18.31
C LEU A 211 5.06 -14.13 -17.09
N PRO A 212 6.38 -14.41 -17.08
CA PRO A 212 7.03 -15.11 -15.97
C PRO A 212 7.26 -14.20 -14.76
N TRP A 213 6.16 -13.70 -14.16
CA TRP A 213 6.20 -12.74 -13.05
C TRP A 213 7.01 -13.25 -11.86
N GLU A 214 6.86 -14.53 -11.49
CA GLU A 214 7.58 -15.12 -10.36
C GLU A 214 9.11 -15.01 -10.53
N GLU A 215 9.62 -15.18 -11.75
CA GLU A 215 11.04 -15.02 -12.03
C GLU A 215 11.45 -13.55 -12.07
N MET A 216 10.64 -12.72 -12.73
CA MET A 216 10.93 -11.30 -12.87
C MET A 216 10.97 -10.58 -11.51
N LEU A 217 10.07 -10.93 -10.60
CA LEU A 217 9.92 -10.31 -9.29
C LEU A 217 11.00 -10.74 -8.27
N LYS A 218 11.77 -11.79 -8.56
CA LYS A 218 12.94 -12.18 -7.73
C LYS A 218 14.03 -11.11 -7.74
N ASP A 219 14.26 -10.52 -8.92
CA ASP A 219 15.40 -9.64 -9.14
C ASP A 219 15.02 -8.18 -9.36
N LYS A 220 13.74 -7.89 -9.65
CA LYS A 220 13.29 -6.55 -10.04
C LYS A 220 11.99 -6.17 -9.36
N VAL A 221 11.93 -4.93 -8.93
CA VAL A 221 10.70 -4.31 -8.39
C VAL A 221 10.01 -3.40 -9.40
N GLN A 222 10.64 -3.12 -10.54
CA GLN A 222 10.09 -2.33 -11.64
C GLN A 222 10.77 -2.68 -12.96
N GLY A 223 10.10 -2.39 -14.07
CA GLY A 223 10.66 -2.66 -15.39
C GLY A 223 9.69 -2.36 -16.51
N GLN A 224 10.03 -2.89 -17.67
CA GLN A 224 9.20 -2.83 -18.87
C GLN A 224 9.05 -4.23 -19.46
N VAL A 225 7.88 -4.48 -20.06
CA VAL A 225 7.56 -5.73 -20.75
C VAL A 225 6.80 -5.42 -22.03
N LYS A 226 6.88 -6.34 -23.00
CA LYS A 226 6.09 -6.30 -24.23
C LYS A 226 5.08 -7.45 -24.22
N VAL A 227 3.81 -7.15 -24.50
CA VAL A 227 2.74 -8.12 -24.66
C VAL A 227 2.01 -7.81 -25.99
N GLY A 228 2.08 -8.73 -26.93
CA GLY A 228 1.64 -8.44 -28.29
C GLY A 228 2.42 -7.29 -28.91
N GLU A 229 1.71 -6.28 -29.37
CA GLU A 229 2.30 -5.06 -29.96
C GLU A 229 2.48 -3.93 -28.91
N LYS A 230 2.00 -4.12 -27.67
CA LYS A 230 2.00 -3.10 -26.66
C LYS A 230 3.17 -3.24 -25.68
N HIS A 231 3.73 -2.10 -25.26
CA HIS A 231 4.72 -2.02 -24.21
C HIS A 231 4.06 -1.58 -22.93
N TYR A 232 4.50 -2.14 -21.80
CA TYR A 232 4.01 -1.81 -20.47
C TYR A 232 5.17 -1.49 -19.56
N THR A 233 5.07 -0.38 -18.85
CA THR A 233 5.93 -0.06 -17.71
C THR A 233 5.23 -0.53 -16.45
N TRP A 234 5.97 -1.19 -15.56
CA TRP A 234 5.41 -1.80 -14.37
C TRP A 234 6.28 -1.55 -13.13
N LEU A 235 5.64 -1.58 -11.97
CA LEU A 235 6.25 -1.65 -10.66
C LEU A 235 5.54 -2.71 -9.80
N ALA A 236 6.27 -3.33 -8.89
CA ALA A 236 5.73 -4.29 -7.93
C ALA A 236 5.71 -3.71 -6.53
N LYS A 237 4.66 -4.03 -5.78
CA LYS A 237 4.50 -3.67 -4.38
C LYS A 237 3.85 -4.82 -3.63
N TYR A 238 4.22 -4.97 -2.35
CA TYR A 238 3.55 -5.91 -1.45
C TYR A 238 2.22 -5.35 -0.95
N ILE A 239 1.20 -6.20 -0.94
CA ILE A 239 -0.04 -6.03 -0.20
C ILE A 239 -0.10 -7.24 0.72
N GLY A 240 0.05 -7.05 2.02
CA GLY A 240 0.25 -8.18 2.94
C GLY A 240 1.48 -9.01 2.57
N ASN A 241 1.29 -10.30 2.40
CA ASN A 241 2.33 -11.25 2.06
C ASN A 241 2.58 -11.45 0.55
N ASP A 242 1.71 -10.91 -0.30
CA ASP A 242 1.75 -11.13 -1.74
C ASP A 242 2.25 -9.90 -2.52
N GLN A 243 2.95 -10.15 -3.61
CA GLN A 243 3.37 -9.11 -4.54
C GLN A 243 2.31 -8.86 -5.60
N TYR A 244 1.98 -7.57 -5.79
CA TYR A 244 1.11 -7.08 -6.83
C TYR A 244 1.88 -6.20 -7.79
N VAL A 245 1.58 -6.32 -9.07
CA VAL A 245 2.21 -5.53 -10.13
C VAL A 245 1.22 -4.47 -10.59
N TYR A 246 1.65 -3.23 -10.59
CA TYR A 246 0.93 -2.09 -11.15
C TYR A 246 1.57 -1.76 -12.49
N ALA A 247 0.78 -1.69 -13.55
CA ALA A 247 1.29 -1.48 -14.90
C ALA A 247 0.47 -0.42 -15.66
N THR A 248 1.11 0.22 -16.62
CA THR A 248 0.48 1.11 -17.59
C THR A 248 1.09 0.90 -18.96
N GLU A 249 0.27 1.03 -20.01
CA GLU A 249 0.76 1.05 -21.38
C GLU A 249 1.74 2.23 -21.56
N SER A 250 2.86 1.96 -22.19
CA SER A 250 3.97 2.89 -22.34
C SER A 250 4.45 2.95 -23.80
N VAL A 251 5.16 4.01 -24.13
CA VAL A 251 5.81 4.12 -25.44
C VAL A 251 7.00 3.16 -25.49
N ASP A 252 7.28 2.59 -26.67
CA ASP A 252 8.47 1.76 -26.88
C ASP A 252 9.73 2.53 -26.50
N PRO A 253 10.53 2.06 -25.54
CA PRO A 253 11.75 2.73 -25.12
C PRO A 253 12.77 2.89 -26.25
N LYS A 254 12.70 2.04 -27.29
CA LYS A 254 13.61 2.09 -28.46
C LYS A 254 13.10 2.98 -29.58
N ALA A 255 11.85 3.45 -29.53
CA ALA A 255 11.29 4.30 -30.57
C ALA A 255 12.03 5.66 -30.72
N GLY A 256 12.73 6.11 -29.66
CA GLY A 256 13.54 7.32 -29.67
C GLY A 256 14.97 7.14 -30.21
N GLU A 257 15.52 5.92 -30.16
CA GLU A 257 16.90 5.65 -30.58
C GLU A 257 17.05 5.48 -32.11
N SER A 258 15.97 5.12 -32.80
CA SER A 258 16.01 4.89 -34.26
C SER A 258 16.16 6.17 -35.09
N PHE A 259 16.01 7.36 -34.50
CA PHE A 259 16.09 8.62 -35.25
C PHE A 259 17.53 9.22 -35.34
N LEU A 260 18.49 8.66 -34.59
CA LEU A 260 19.86 9.18 -34.51
C LEU A 260 20.84 8.49 -35.50
N TRP A 261 20.40 7.54 -36.30
CA TRP A 261 21.27 6.82 -37.24
C TRP A 261 21.24 7.35 -38.70
N PHE A 262 20.59 8.49 -38.95
CA PHE A 262 20.46 9.07 -40.30
C PHE A 262 21.09 10.47 -40.42
N PHE A 263 22.08 10.80 -39.57
CA PHE A 263 22.91 11.99 -39.82
C PHE A 263 24.39 11.64 -39.80
#